data_f3a529fd90788bf2bdc9980c42e6d741
#
_entry.id   f3a529fd90788bf2bdc9980c42e6d741
#
_cell.length_a   1.000
_cell.length_b   1.000
_cell.length_c   1.000
_cell.angle_alpha   90.00
_cell.angle_beta   90.00
_cell.angle_gamma   90.00
#
_symmetry.space_group_name_H-M   'P 1'
#
loop_
_entity.id
_entity.type
_entity.pdbx_description
1 polymer ?
#
loop_
_entity_poly.entity_id
_entity_poly.type
_entity_poly.pdbx_seq_one_letter_code
_entity_poly.pdbx_strand_id
1 'polypeptide(L)'
;MKIIITESQYNFIRRLPAVEEELNKHLKRVDPTKFDIFQRYIEYLAKVTLMYLSDDLFKDNPRGEKYDLRTEFRDYIIYGLRHDIRKIYESGKPGSLFGE
;
A
#
# COMPACT_ATOMS: atom_id res chain seq x y z
N MET A 1 -15.79 -6.65 -25.51
CA MET A 1 -14.53 -7.28 -25.09
C MET A 1 -14.69 -7.88 -23.71
N LYS A 2 -14.26 -9.12 -23.57
CA LYS A 2 -14.33 -9.80 -22.29
C LYS A 2 -13.03 -9.59 -21.51
N ILE A 3 -13.12 -9.06 -20.32
CA ILE A 3 -11.96 -8.91 -19.45
C ILE A 3 -11.91 -10.14 -18.56
N ILE A 4 -10.82 -10.89 -18.65
CA ILE A 4 -10.61 -12.04 -17.81
C ILE A 4 -9.72 -11.64 -16.65
N ILE A 5 -10.27 -11.73 -15.44
CA ILE A 5 -9.53 -11.42 -14.22
C ILE A 5 -9.20 -12.73 -13.54
N THR A 6 -7.91 -12.94 -13.25
CA THR A 6 -7.49 -14.14 -12.51
C THR A 6 -7.98 -14.06 -11.07
N GLU A 7 -8.03 -15.21 -10.41
CA GLU A 7 -8.40 -15.27 -9.01
C GLU A 7 -7.49 -14.42 -8.12
N SER A 8 -6.18 -14.41 -8.44
CA SER A 8 -5.22 -13.58 -7.73
C SER A 8 -5.53 -12.09 -7.88
N GLN A 9 -5.83 -11.67 -9.10
CA GLN A 9 -6.16 -10.27 -9.37
C GLN A 9 -7.44 -9.86 -8.66
N TYR A 10 -8.44 -10.74 -8.64
CA TYR A 10 -9.68 -10.47 -7.93
C TYR A 10 -9.45 -10.29 -6.43
N ASN A 11 -8.65 -11.15 -5.83
CA ASN A 11 -8.33 -11.07 -4.40
C ASN A 11 -7.57 -9.79 -4.06
N PHE A 12 -6.68 -9.36 -4.95
CA PHE A 12 -5.96 -8.12 -4.79
C PHE A 12 -6.91 -6.92 -4.88
N ILE A 13 -7.71 -6.85 -5.95
CA ILE A 13 -8.62 -5.73 -6.20
C ILE A 13 -9.66 -5.58 -5.09
N ARG A 14 -10.18 -6.69 -4.60
CA ARG A 14 -11.20 -6.67 -3.54
C ARG A 14 -10.70 -6.01 -2.26
N ARG A 15 -9.41 -6.19 -1.97
CA ARG A 15 -8.80 -5.68 -0.75
C ARG A 15 -8.16 -4.30 -0.91
N LEU A 16 -8.02 -3.87 -2.14
CA LEU A 16 -7.32 -2.63 -2.44
C LEU A 16 -7.89 -1.40 -1.73
N PRO A 17 -9.23 -1.18 -1.69
CA PRO A 17 -9.75 -0.01 -1.00
C PRO A 17 -9.35 0.08 0.47
N ALA A 18 -9.32 -1.05 1.18
CA ALA A 18 -8.92 -1.05 2.58
C ALA A 18 -7.44 -0.70 2.74
N VAL A 19 -6.59 -1.22 1.85
CA VAL A 19 -5.16 -0.91 1.87
C VAL A 19 -4.92 0.56 1.55
N GLU A 20 -5.61 1.10 0.55
CA GLU A 20 -5.48 2.50 0.17
C GLU A 20 -5.93 3.44 1.29
N GLU A 21 -7.02 3.13 1.95
CA GLU A 21 -7.51 3.92 3.07
C GLU A 21 -6.51 3.95 4.21
N GLU A 22 -5.95 2.80 4.55
CA GLU A 22 -4.96 2.71 5.62
C GLU A 22 -3.69 3.47 5.24
N LEU A 23 -3.23 3.34 4.00
CA LEU A 23 -2.07 4.06 3.52
C LEU A 23 -2.28 5.58 3.61
N ASN A 24 -3.44 6.08 3.22
CA ASN A 24 -3.74 7.50 3.31
C ASN A 24 -3.70 8.00 4.75
N LYS A 25 -4.19 7.22 5.70
CA LYS A 25 -4.12 7.60 7.12
C LYS A 25 -2.68 7.83 7.55
N HIS A 26 -1.78 6.97 7.14
CA HIS A 26 -0.37 7.12 7.51
C HIS A 26 0.30 8.25 6.75
N LEU A 27 -0.04 8.45 5.47
CA LEU A 27 0.48 9.58 4.71
C LEU A 27 0.14 10.91 5.36
N LYS A 28 -1.05 11.04 5.93
CA LYS A 28 -1.48 12.26 6.59
C LYS A 28 -0.81 12.49 7.94
N ARG A 29 -0.38 11.41 8.60
CA ARG A 29 0.20 11.47 9.95
C ARG A 29 1.72 11.54 9.94
N VAL A 30 2.35 10.87 8.99
CA VAL A 30 3.79 10.72 8.97
C VAL A 30 4.42 11.96 8.31
N ASP A 31 5.36 12.56 9.01
CA ASP A 31 6.10 13.72 8.51
C ASP A 31 7.24 13.24 7.63
N PRO A 32 7.21 13.55 6.32
CA PRO A 32 8.28 13.09 5.43
C PRO A 32 9.64 13.66 5.78
N THR A 33 9.71 14.80 6.47
CA THR A 33 11.00 15.40 6.85
C THR A 33 11.73 14.61 7.93
N LYS A 34 11.07 13.65 8.57
CA LYS A 34 11.70 12.78 9.57
C LYS A 34 12.57 11.69 8.94
N PHE A 35 12.55 11.57 7.62
CA PHE A 35 13.32 10.54 6.91
C PHE A 35 14.41 11.19 6.10
N ASP A 36 15.62 10.69 6.23
CA ASP A 36 16.78 11.22 5.54
C ASP A 36 16.80 10.89 4.04
N ILE A 37 16.21 9.75 3.65
CA ILE A 37 16.10 9.36 2.25
C ILE A 37 14.70 8.85 1.95
N PHE A 38 14.28 9.01 0.70
CA PHE A 38 12.96 8.60 0.23
C PHE A 38 12.71 7.10 0.44
N GLN A 39 13.72 6.28 0.20
CA GLN A 39 13.55 4.83 0.34
C GLN A 39 13.08 4.44 1.74
N ARG A 40 13.62 5.06 2.77
CA ARG A 40 13.19 4.80 4.14
C ARG A 40 11.76 5.24 4.40
N TYR A 41 11.39 6.37 3.82
CA TYR A 41 10.03 6.89 3.96
C TYR A 41 9.01 5.93 3.37
N ILE A 42 9.21 5.48 2.12
CA ILE A 42 8.25 4.62 1.45
C ILE A 42 8.21 3.22 2.07
N GLU A 43 9.34 2.70 2.52
CA GLU A 43 9.38 1.41 3.22
C GLU A 43 8.65 1.47 4.55
N TYR A 44 8.82 2.57 5.28
CA TYR A 44 8.08 2.77 6.53
C TYR A 44 6.58 2.82 6.29
N LEU A 45 6.13 3.55 5.26
CA LEU A 45 4.72 3.63 4.92
C LEU A 45 4.14 2.27 4.58
N ALA A 46 4.85 1.48 3.78
CA ALA A 46 4.41 0.14 3.43
C ALA A 46 4.31 -0.74 4.68
N LYS A 47 5.32 -0.68 5.54
CA LYS A 47 5.37 -1.47 6.76
C LYS A 47 4.20 -1.15 7.69
N VAL A 48 3.99 0.12 8.01
CA VAL A 48 2.95 0.50 8.96
C VAL A 48 1.55 0.27 8.38
N THR A 49 1.37 0.49 7.10
CA THR A 49 0.09 0.25 6.45
C THR A 49 -0.32 -1.22 6.61
N LEU A 50 0.59 -2.13 6.31
CA LEU A 50 0.29 -3.56 6.42
C LEU A 50 0.21 -4.04 7.85
N MET A 51 0.97 -3.42 8.75
CA MET A 51 0.96 -3.78 10.17
C MET A 51 -0.38 -3.43 10.84
N TYR A 52 -1.02 -2.34 10.43
CA TYR A 52 -2.29 -1.91 11.02
C TYR A 52 -3.51 -2.53 10.36
N LEU A 53 -3.34 -3.25 9.25
CA LEU A 53 -4.43 -3.96 8.63
C LEU A 53 -4.69 -5.27 9.36
N SER A 54 -5.97 -5.64 9.47
CA SER A 54 -6.35 -6.87 10.14
C SER A 54 -5.85 -8.09 9.38
N ASP A 55 -5.42 -9.11 10.12
CA ASP A 55 -5.04 -10.39 9.53
C ASP A 55 -6.23 -11.02 8.79
N ASP A 56 -7.45 -10.75 9.21
CA ASP A 56 -8.64 -11.25 8.55
C ASP A 56 -8.74 -10.80 7.10
N LEU A 57 -8.19 -9.64 6.79
CA LEU A 57 -8.17 -9.13 5.42
C LEU A 57 -7.40 -10.05 4.48
N PHE A 58 -6.40 -10.76 4.99
CA PHE A 58 -5.52 -11.61 4.19
C PHE A 58 -5.78 -13.10 4.40
N LYS A 59 -6.82 -13.43 5.15
CA LYS A 59 -7.07 -14.80 5.60
C LYS A 59 -7.53 -15.73 4.49
N ASP A 60 -8.34 -15.23 3.57
CA ASP A 60 -8.89 -16.03 2.47
C ASP A 60 -7.95 -16.01 1.28
N ASN A 61 -6.85 -16.70 1.42
CA ASN A 61 -5.88 -16.80 0.34
C ASN A 61 -6.06 -18.15 -0.37
N PRO A 62 -6.70 -18.17 -1.54
CA PRO A 62 -6.97 -19.43 -2.24
C PRO A 62 -5.72 -20.14 -2.72
N ARG A 63 -4.60 -19.46 -2.76
CA ARG A 63 -3.33 -20.06 -3.17
C ARG A 63 -2.54 -20.65 -2.02
N GLY A 64 -3.06 -20.53 -0.81
CA GLY A 64 -2.42 -21.11 0.35
C GLY A 64 -1.11 -20.44 0.73
N GLU A 65 -0.20 -21.21 1.28
CA GLU A 65 1.02 -20.71 1.90
C GLU A 65 1.99 -20.04 0.93
N LYS A 66 1.93 -20.37 -0.36
CA LYS A 66 2.86 -19.85 -1.33
C LYS A 66 2.52 -18.46 -1.84
N TYR A 67 1.34 -17.98 -1.52
CA TYR A 67 0.88 -16.68 -2.00
C TYR A 67 0.68 -15.75 -0.83
N ASP A 68 1.46 -14.69 -0.78
CA ASP A 68 1.41 -13.72 0.31
C ASP A 68 0.90 -12.38 -0.20
N LEU A 69 -0.38 -12.11 0.11
CA LEU A 69 -1.02 -10.85 -0.28
C LEU A 69 -0.35 -9.64 0.36
N ARG A 70 0.21 -9.80 1.57
CA ARG A 70 0.92 -8.70 2.21
C ARG A 70 2.14 -8.29 1.40
N THR A 71 2.91 -9.25 0.94
CA THR A 71 4.07 -8.98 0.09
C THR A 71 3.64 -8.29 -1.20
N GLU A 72 2.55 -8.74 -1.79
CA GLU A 72 2.04 -8.14 -3.02
C GLU A 72 1.62 -6.69 -2.81
N PHE A 73 0.93 -6.38 -1.71
CA PHE A 73 0.55 -5.01 -1.39
C PHE A 73 1.76 -4.15 -1.01
N ARG A 74 2.73 -4.75 -0.33
CA ARG A 74 3.98 -4.05 -0.03
C ARG A 74 4.65 -3.60 -1.32
N ASP A 75 4.76 -4.51 -2.29
CA ASP A 75 5.37 -4.18 -3.58
C ASP A 75 4.53 -3.14 -4.34
N TYR A 76 3.23 -3.23 -4.25
CA TYR A 76 2.34 -2.24 -4.85
C TYR A 76 2.61 -0.83 -4.29
N ILE A 77 2.77 -0.70 -2.98
CA ILE A 77 3.06 0.58 -2.35
C ILE A 77 4.46 1.07 -2.74
N ILE A 78 5.46 0.22 -2.63
CA ILE A 78 6.86 0.60 -2.84
C ILE A 78 7.15 0.88 -4.32
N TYR A 79 6.58 0.11 -5.22
CA TYR A 79 6.89 0.23 -6.65
C TYR A 79 5.73 0.82 -7.46
N GLY A 80 4.51 0.42 -7.17
CA GLY A 80 3.34 0.89 -7.92
C GLY A 80 2.96 2.32 -7.63
N LEU A 81 3.09 2.75 -6.39
CA LEU A 81 2.75 4.11 -5.97
C LEU A 81 3.98 4.99 -5.74
N ARG A 82 5.14 4.49 -6.13
CA ARG A 82 6.40 5.16 -5.84
C ARG A 82 6.44 6.61 -6.31
N HIS A 83 6.00 6.85 -7.53
CA HIS A 83 6.03 8.19 -8.12
C HIS A 83 5.17 9.18 -7.32
N ASP A 84 3.96 8.79 -7.00
CA ASP A 84 3.02 9.66 -6.28
C ASP A 84 3.46 9.90 -4.84
N ILE A 85 3.96 8.86 -4.17
CA ILE A 85 4.46 9.01 -2.81
C ILE A 85 5.71 9.88 -2.78
N ARG A 86 6.55 9.79 -3.83
CA ARG A 86 7.74 10.62 -3.94
C ARG A 86 7.40 12.11 -4.01
N LYS A 87 6.31 12.45 -4.69
CA LYS A 87 5.86 13.85 -4.74
C LYS A 87 5.53 14.37 -3.34
N ILE A 88 4.89 13.53 -2.52
CA ILE A 88 4.58 13.90 -1.15
C ILE A 88 5.87 14.07 -0.34
N TYR A 89 6.82 13.15 -0.51
CA TYR A 89 8.11 13.24 0.19
C TYR A 89 8.85 14.53 -0.18
N GLU A 90 8.88 14.86 -1.47
CA GLU A 90 9.58 16.05 -1.95
C GLU A 90 8.90 17.35 -1.53
N SER A 91 7.59 17.31 -1.27
CA SER A 91 6.87 18.49 -0.78
C SER A 91 7.25 18.84 0.66
N GLY A 92 7.79 17.89 1.40
CA GLY A 92 8.14 18.08 2.80
C GLY A 92 6.97 18.16 3.75
N LYS A 93 5.77 17.85 3.28
CA LYS A 93 4.55 17.91 4.09
C LYS A 93 3.78 16.61 3.99
N PRO A 94 3.08 16.20 5.08
CA PRO A 94 2.15 15.09 4.98
C PRO A 94 1.10 15.37 3.90
N GLY A 95 0.68 14.33 3.22
CA GLY A 95 -0.28 14.49 2.14
C GLY A 95 -1.19 13.28 2.04
N SER A 96 -1.89 13.18 0.92
CA SER A 96 -2.74 12.03 0.67
C SER A 96 -2.75 11.69 -0.81
N LEU A 97 -3.10 10.46 -1.09
CA LEU A 97 -3.37 9.97 -2.43
C LEU A 97 -4.88 9.73 -2.56
N PHE A 98 -5.32 9.22 -3.67
CA PHE A 98 -6.70 8.75 -3.88
C PHE A 98 -7.78 9.82 -3.64
N GLY A 99 -7.50 11.06 -3.99
CA GLY A 99 -8.51 12.10 -4.08
C GLY A 99 -8.92 12.78 -2.78
N GLU A 100 -8.16 12.60 -1.74
CA GLU A 100 -8.50 13.28 -0.50
C GLU A 100 -7.74 14.55 -0.26
#